data_536139175f2fe6c3c4311db83eb48cc5
#
_entry.id   536139175f2fe6c3c4311db83eb48cc5
#
_cell.length_a   1.000
_cell.length_b   1.000
_cell.length_c   1.000
_cell.angle_alpha   90.00
_cell.angle_beta   90.00
_cell.angle_gamma   90.00
#
_symmetry.space_group_name_H-M   'P 1'
#
loop_
_entity.id
_entity.type
_entity.pdbx_description
1 polymer ?
#
loop_
_entity_poly.entity_id
_entity_poly.type
_entity_poly.pdbx_seq_one_letter_code
_entity_poly.pdbx_strand_id
1 'polypeptide(L)'
;CDYNRLTELDLSKNTELTDLSCGWNPITALDLSENTKLTYLNCLNNQLTALDLSENAALTELYCGYNRLTALDLSENTELIRLGCSDNPLIRLNLSDLAKLEAVSFDYENHEIQVITNSQTAFVSDLTRYMQSIEAEKQKKYRQQEE
;
A
#
# COMPACT_ATOMS: atom_id res chain seq x y z
N CYS A 1 10.05 15.06 7.35
CA CYS A 1 10.65 15.81 6.22
C CYS A 1 9.67 15.98 5.05
N ASP A 2 8.36 15.98 5.35
CA ASP A 2 7.29 16.19 4.38
C ASP A 2 7.33 17.58 3.70
N TYR A 3 6.68 17.69 2.53
CA TYR A 3 6.49 18.95 1.82
C TYR A 3 7.79 19.69 1.51
N ASN A 4 8.77 18.99 0.95
CA ASN A 4 10.05 19.54 0.56
C ASN A 4 10.33 19.28 -0.95
N ARG A 5 11.56 19.47 -1.36
CA ARG A 5 12.03 19.20 -2.71
C ARG A 5 13.13 18.14 -2.72
N LEU A 6 13.03 17.18 -1.79
CA LEU A 6 14.00 16.09 -1.69
C LEU A 6 13.81 15.13 -2.87
N THR A 7 14.88 14.88 -3.60
CA THR A 7 14.92 13.89 -4.69
C THR A 7 15.46 12.55 -4.22
N GLU A 8 16.22 12.56 -3.15
CA GLU A 8 16.83 11.39 -2.51
C GLU A 8 16.88 11.57 -0.99
N LEU A 9 17.00 10.47 -0.27
CA LEU A 9 17.10 10.47 1.18
C LEU A 9 18.00 9.31 1.61
N ASP A 10 19.17 9.62 2.17
CA ASP A 10 20.09 8.62 2.71
C ASP A 10 19.76 8.35 4.19
N LEU A 11 19.26 7.15 4.47
CA LEU A 11 18.86 6.69 5.80
C LEU A 11 19.78 5.58 6.32
N SER A 12 20.87 5.26 5.62
CA SER A 12 21.76 4.14 5.93
C SER A 12 22.38 4.17 7.32
N LYS A 13 22.49 5.38 7.93
CA LYS A 13 23.02 5.56 9.29
C LYS A 13 21.93 5.68 10.36
N ASN A 14 20.65 5.73 9.98
CA ASN A 14 19.54 5.91 10.91
C ASN A 14 18.94 4.56 11.30
N THR A 15 19.77 3.62 11.78
CA THR A 15 19.39 2.23 12.09
C THR A 15 18.39 2.10 13.23
N GLU A 16 18.25 3.13 14.08
CA GLU A 16 17.28 3.19 15.19
C GLU A 16 15.96 3.86 14.79
N LEU A 17 15.77 4.21 13.50
CA LEU A 17 14.58 4.91 13.04
C LEU A 17 13.34 4.03 13.19
N THR A 18 12.33 4.54 13.90
CA THR A 18 11.04 3.89 14.11
C THR A 18 9.93 4.53 13.29
N ASP A 19 10.05 5.82 12.99
CA ASP A 19 9.02 6.60 12.31
C ASP A 19 9.65 7.45 11.20
N LEU A 20 9.18 7.27 9.97
CA LEU A 20 9.59 8.05 8.82
C LEU A 20 8.40 8.72 8.16
N SER A 21 8.43 10.03 8.04
CA SER A 21 7.54 10.78 7.18
C SER A 21 8.36 11.61 6.19
N CYS A 22 8.23 11.26 4.91
CA CYS A 22 8.90 11.91 3.78
C CYS A 22 7.94 12.16 2.60
N GLY A 23 6.65 12.26 2.90
CA GLY A 23 5.61 12.53 1.90
C GLY A 23 5.77 13.88 1.21
N TRP A 24 5.12 14.02 0.05
CA TRP A 24 5.11 15.26 -0.72
C TRP A 24 6.52 15.76 -1.09
N ASN A 25 7.30 14.86 -1.66
CA ASN A 25 8.62 15.12 -2.21
C ASN A 25 8.76 14.45 -3.59
N PRO A 26 9.67 14.87 -4.45
CA PRO A 26 9.93 14.19 -5.72
C PRO A 26 10.94 13.03 -5.58
N ILE A 27 10.81 12.20 -4.52
CA ILE A 27 11.70 11.04 -4.28
C ILE A 27 11.38 9.94 -5.29
N THR A 28 12.40 9.43 -5.97
CA THR A 28 12.24 8.39 -6.99
C THR A 28 12.62 7.00 -6.50
N ALA A 29 13.44 6.90 -5.46
CA ALA A 29 13.84 5.66 -4.82
C ALA A 29 14.04 5.87 -3.32
N LEU A 30 13.72 4.86 -2.52
CA LEU A 30 13.86 4.89 -1.07
C LEU A 30 14.44 3.56 -0.61
N ASP A 31 15.65 3.58 -0.06
CA ASP A 31 16.29 2.41 0.53
C ASP A 31 16.06 2.41 2.05
N LEU A 32 15.35 1.38 2.53
CA LEU A 32 14.99 1.18 3.93
C LEU A 32 15.63 -0.07 4.53
N SER A 33 16.58 -0.68 3.85
CA SER A 33 17.18 -1.96 4.23
C SER A 33 17.87 -1.92 5.61
N GLU A 34 18.43 -0.77 6.00
CA GLU A 34 19.08 -0.58 7.30
C GLU A 34 18.10 -0.15 8.42
N ASN A 35 16.85 0.19 8.08
CA ASN A 35 15.88 0.74 9.02
C ASN A 35 14.92 -0.37 9.53
N THR A 36 15.47 -1.44 10.06
CA THR A 36 14.73 -2.66 10.46
C THR A 36 13.78 -2.46 11.64
N LYS A 37 13.90 -1.34 12.38
CA LYS A 37 13.02 -0.97 13.50
C LYS A 37 11.84 -0.09 13.08
N LEU A 38 11.69 0.17 11.79
CA LEU A 38 10.63 1.05 11.28
C LEU A 38 9.25 0.45 11.55
N THR A 39 8.41 1.20 12.26
CA THR A 39 7.03 0.84 12.58
C THR A 39 6.01 1.68 11.81
N TYR A 40 6.37 2.91 11.45
CA TYR A 40 5.54 3.85 10.71
C TYR A 40 6.29 4.37 9.48
N LEU A 41 5.68 4.26 8.31
CA LEU A 41 6.19 4.84 7.07
C LEU A 41 5.10 5.64 6.35
N ASN A 42 5.36 6.93 6.15
CA ASN A 42 4.60 7.78 5.25
C ASN A 42 5.51 8.29 4.13
N CYS A 43 5.33 7.75 2.94
CA CYS A 43 5.97 8.19 1.69
C CYS A 43 4.93 8.61 0.62
N LEU A 44 3.77 9.11 1.08
CA LEU A 44 2.72 9.61 0.21
C LEU A 44 3.24 10.66 -0.78
N ASN A 45 2.66 10.67 -1.98
CA ASN A 45 2.90 11.68 -2.99
C ASN A 45 4.38 11.91 -3.27
N ASN A 46 5.00 10.86 -3.79
CA ASN A 46 6.36 10.83 -4.31
C ASN A 46 6.35 10.28 -5.75
N GLN A 47 7.49 9.86 -6.25
CA GLN A 47 7.64 9.29 -7.60
C GLN A 47 8.24 7.88 -7.55
N LEU A 48 7.95 7.13 -6.47
CA LEU A 48 8.48 5.79 -6.27
C LEU A 48 7.91 4.82 -7.31
N THR A 49 8.76 4.09 -8.00
CA THR A 49 8.39 3.02 -8.94
C THR A 49 8.47 1.63 -8.33
N ALA A 50 9.22 1.50 -7.24
CA ALA A 50 9.35 0.31 -6.41
C ALA A 50 9.52 0.71 -4.95
N LEU A 51 9.12 -0.16 -4.03
CA LEU A 51 9.29 -0.01 -2.60
C LEU A 51 9.56 -1.39 -2.01
N ASP A 52 10.80 -1.63 -1.59
CA ASP A 52 11.21 -2.87 -0.93
C ASP A 52 11.07 -2.69 0.58
N LEU A 53 10.24 -3.52 1.20
CA LEU A 53 9.93 -3.53 2.62
C LEU A 53 10.30 -4.86 3.29
N SER A 54 11.08 -5.70 2.63
CA SER A 54 11.43 -7.04 3.10
C SER A 54 12.18 -7.04 4.44
N GLU A 55 12.95 -5.98 4.73
CA GLU A 55 13.69 -5.84 5.99
C GLU A 55 12.88 -5.10 7.09
N ASN A 56 11.67 -4.62 6.78
CA ASN A 56 10.88 -3.80 7.69
C ASN A 56 9.72 -4.58 8.32
N ALA A 57 10.00 -5.75 8.88
CA ALA A 57 8.99 -6.66 9.46
C ALA A 57 8.23 -6.07 10.66
N ALA A 58 8.77 -5.03 11.32
CA ALA A 58 8.12 -4.35 12.44
C ALA A 58 7.05 -3.32 12.00
N LEU A 59 6.85 -3.13 10.68
CA LEU A 59 5.98 -2.09 10.15
C LEU A 59 4.52 -2.35 10.51
N THR A 60 3.87 -1.37 11.17
CA THR A 60 2.46 -1.42 11.57
C THR A 60 1.58 -0.48 10.75
N GLU A 61 2.13 0.62 10.24
CA GLU A 61 1.41 1.57 9.40
C GLU A 61 2.23 1.94 8.17
N LEU A 62 1.64 1.79 7.00
CA LEU A 62 2.23 2.13 5.71
C LEU A 62 1.29 3.04 4.91
N TYR A 63 1.78 4.21 4.53
CA TYR A 63 1.12 5.13 3.61
C TYR A 63 2.04 5.40 2.42
N CYS A 64 1.77 4.74 1.30
CA CYS A 64 2.54 4.83 0.05
C CYS A 64 1.69 5.24 -1.17
N GLY A 65 0.51 5.82 -0.93
CA GLY A 65 -0.37 6.31 -1.98
C GLY A 65 0.25 7.43 -2.81
N TYR A 66 -0.35 7.73 -3.97
CA TYR A 66 0.13 8.76 -4.89
C TYR A 66 1.60 8.57 -5.27
N ASN A 67 1.93 7.38 -5.76
CA ASN A 67 3.24 6.99 -6.28
C ASN A 67 3.08 6.32 -7.66
N ARG A 68 4.11 5.65 -8.14
CA ARG A 68 4.14 4.95 -9.43
C ARG A 68 4.39 3.44 -9.26
N LEU A 69 3.94 2.88 -8.12
CA LEU A 69 4.17 1.48 -7.79
C LEU A 69 3.28 0.59 -8.69
N THR A 70 3.88 -0.35 -9.38
CA THR A 70 3.17 -1.38 -10.16
C THR A 70 2.98 -2.67 -9.39
N ALA A 71 3.77 -2.89 -8.35
CA ALA A 71 3.71 -4.01 -7.43
C ALA A 71 4.05 -3.54 -6.00
N LEU A 72 3.50 -4.24 -5.02
CA LEU A 72 3.79 -4.03 -3.61
C LEU A 72 3.78 -5.40 -2.93
N ASP A 73 4.95 -5.86 -2.49
CA ASP A 73 5.10 -7.09 -1.71
C ASP A 73 5.10 -6.76 -0.22
N LEU A 74 4.14 -7.33 0.49
CA LEU A 74 3.93 -7.15 1.93
C LEU A 74 4.05 -8.47 2.70
N SER A 75 4.62 -9.50 2.09
CA SER A 75 4.72 -10.84 2.68
C SER A 75 5.47 -10.88 4.02
N GLU A 76 6.47 -10.01 4.19
CA GLU A 76 7.24 -9.91 5.43
C GLU A 76 6.61 -8.94 6.46
N ASN A 77 5.62 -8.13 6.06
CA ASN A 77 5.06 -7.07 6.90
C ASN A 77 3.79 -7.52 7.64
N THR A 78 3.84 -8.67 8.28
CA THR A 78 2.70 -9.33 8.94
C THR A 78 2.14 -8.58 10.15
N GLU A 79 2.87 -7.58 10.67
CA GLU A 79 2.45 -6.70 11.76
C GLU A 79 1.58 -5.51 11.28
N LEU A 80 1.36 -5.37 9.96
CA LEU A 80 0.60 -4.26 9.39
C LEU A 80 -0.83 -4.23 9.91
N ILE A 81 -1.21 -3.03 10.43
CA ILE A 81 -2.54 -2.69 10.94
C ILE A 81 -3.25 -1.74 9.96
N ARG A 82 -2.50 -0.81 9.35
CA ARG A 82 -3.03 0.18 8.40
C ARG A 82 -2.21 0.24 7.13
N LEU A 83 -2.89 0.21 6.00
CA LEU A 83 -2.29 0.31 4.68
C LEU A 83 -3.03 1.35 3.83
N GLY A 84 -2.33 2.37 3.36
CA GLY A 84 -2.79 3.33 2.36
C GLY A 84 -1.93 3.23 1.11
N CYS A 85 -2.47 2.68 0.01
CA CYS A 85 -1.75 2.51 -1.24
C CYS A 85 -2.54 2.99 -2.48
N SER A 86 -3.54 3.88 -2.28
CA SER A 86 -4.33 4.48 -3.36
C SER A 86 -3.46 5.23 -4.36
N ASP A 87 -3.99 5.45 -5.56
CA ASP A 87 -3.32 6.24 -6.60
C ASP A 87 -1.92 5.70 -6.94
N ASN A 88 -1.85 4.39 -7.13
CA ASN A 88 -0.72 3.66 -7.69
C ASN A 88 -1.22 2.73 -8.81
N PRO A 89 -0.46 2.52 -9.88
CA PRO A 89 -0.83 1.59 -10.95
C PRO A 89 -0.62 0.12 -10.54
N LEU A 90 -1.08 -0.27 -9.34
CA LEU A 90 -0.99 -1.64 -8.84
C LEU A 90 -1.91 -2.56 -9.65
N ILE A 91 -1.36 -3.67 -10.13
CA ILE A 91 -2.11 -4.71 -10.84
C ILE A 91 -2.63 -5.76 -9.86
N ARG A 92 -1.87 -6.00 -8.79
CA ARG A 92 -2.18 -7.03 -7.79
C ARG A 92 -1.79 -6.55 -6.40
N LEU A 93 -2.63 -6.87 -5.42
CA LEU A 93 -2.38 -6.61 -4.01
C LEU A 93 -2.72 -7.88 -3.21
N ASN A 94 -1.73 -8.49 -2.58
CA ASN A 94 -1.92 -9.66 -1.74
C ASN A 94 -1.94 -9.24 -0.27
N LEU A 95 -3.08 -9.44 0.38
CA LEU A 95 -3.32 -9.12 1.79
C LEU A 95 -3.52 -10.40 2.63
N SER A 96 -3.31 -11.59 2.06
CA SER A 96 -3.68 -12.86 2.69
C SER A 96 -2.93 -13.15 3.99
N ASP A 97 -1.70 -12.63 4.12
CA ASP A 97 -0.85 -12.88 5.29
C ASP A 97 -0.97 -11.79 6.36
N LEU A 98 -1.75 -10.72 6.08
CA LEU A 98 -1.91 -9.56 6.95
C LEU A 98 -3.05 -9.75 7.95
N ALA A 99 -2.89 -10.69 8.89
CA ALA A 99 -3.95 -11.05 9.85
C ALA A 99 -4.33 -9.92 10.82
N LYS A 100 -3.48 -8.90 11.00
CA LYS A 100 -3.69 -7.75 11.89
C LYS A 100 -4.25 -6.52 11.16
N LEU A 101 -4.47 -6.61 9.84
CA LEU A 101 -4.90 -5.47 9.06
C LEU A 101 -6.32 -5.04 9.43
N GLU A 102 -6.48 -3.81 9.90
CA GLU A 102 -7.75 -3.20 10.31
C GLU A 102 -8.28 -2.20 9.27
N ALA A 103 -7.38 -1.56 8.52
CA ALA A 103 -7.76 -0.58 7.52
C ALA A 103 -6.86 -0.66 6.29
N VAL A 104 -7.50 -0.64 5.12
CA VAL A 104 -6.82 -0.53 3.83
C VAL A 104 -7.51 0.50 2.95
N SER A 105 -6.74 1.34 2.28
CA SER A 105 -7.22 2.19 1.19
C SER A 105 -6.41 1.93 -0.08
N PHE A 106 -7.10 1.68 -1.17
CA PHE A 106 -6.56 1.54 -2.51
C PHE A 106 -7.55 2.10 -3.53
N ASP A 107 -7.09 2.35 -4.75
CA ASP A 107 -7.95 2.92 -5.79
C ASP A 107 -8.82 1.83 -6.43
N TYR A 108 -10.12 1.94 -6.22
CA TYR A 108 -11.12 0.99 -6.73
C TYR A 108 -11.70 1.40 -8.09
N GLU A 109 -11.56 2.66 -8.49
CA GLU A 109 -12.34 3.18 -9.62
C GLU A 109 -11.66 3.04 -10.99
N ASN A 110 -10.33 3.04 -11.03
CA ASN A 110 -9.59 3.16 -12.29
C ASN A 110 -8.71 1.96 -12.68
N HIS A 111 -8.59 0.94 -11.83
CA HIS A 111 -7.69 -0.18 -12.09
C HIS A 111 -8.40 -1.52 -11.85
N GLU A 112 -8.19 -2.47 -12.74
CA GLU A 112 -8.53 -3.88 -12.51
C GLU A 112 -7.52 -4.51 -11.53
N ILE A 113 -7.42 -3.92 -10.32
CA ILE A 113 -6.54 -4.48 -9.30
C ILE A 113 -7.07 -5.82 -8.81
N GLN A 114 -6.24 -6.84 -8.86
CA GLN A 114 -6.53 -8.13 -8.25
C GLN A 114 -6.16 -8.10 -6.78
N VAL A 115 -7.14 -8.00 -5.89
CA VAL A 115 -6.93 -8.09 -4.44
C VAL A 115 -7.10 -9.53 -3.99
N ILE A 116 -6.07 -10.06 -3.30
CA ILE A 116 -6.08 -11.40 -2.71
C ILE A 116 -6.18 -11.24 -1.21
N THR A 117 -7.17 -11.90 -0.61
CA THR A 117 -7.45 -11.82 0.81
C THR A 117 -7.58 -13.22 1.42
N ASN A 118 -7.45 -13.29 2.74
CA ASN A 118 -7.76 -14.48 3.53
C ASN A 118 -9.11 -14.26 4.23
N SER A 119 -10.00 -15.25 4.21
CA SER A 119 -11.36 -15.18 4.75
C SER A 119 -11.46 -15.14 6.29
N GLN A 120 -10.35 -15.09 7.01
CA GLN A 120 -10.34 -15.24 8.48
C GLN A 120 -10.41 -13.93 9.28
N THR A 121 -10.28 -12.77 8.66
CA THR A 121 -10.38 -11.48 9.36
C THR A 121 -11.73 -10.80 9.12
N ALA A 122 -12.32 -10.19 10.16
CA ALA A 122 -13.60 -9.47 10.07
C ALA A 122 -13.55 -8.32 9.04
N PHE A 123 -12.39 -7.70 8.87
CA PHE A 123 -12.16 -6.66 7.89
C PHE A 123 -12.19 -7.20 6.45
N VAL A 124 -11.68 -8.42 6.24
CA VAL A 124 -11.72 -9.08 4.93
C VAL A 124 -13.15 -9.33 4.48
N SER A 125 -14.07 -9.61 5.39
CA SER A 125 -15.48 -9.78 5.05
C SER A 125 -16.12 -8.49 4.51
N ASP A 126 -15.76 -7.34 5.05
CA ASP A 126 -16.26 -6.05 4.58
C ASP A 126 -15.62 -5.66 3.23
N LEU A 127 -14.33 -5.91 3.05
CA LEU A 127 -13.64 -5.75 1.78
C LEU A 127 -14.21 -6.71 0.71
N THR A 128 -14.45 -7.96 1.06
CA THR A 128 -15.07 -8.94 0.16
C THR A 128 -16.48 -8.50 -0.24
N ARG A 129 -17.28 -8.00 0.70
CA ARG A 129 -18.62 -7.46 0.41
C ARG A 129 -18.56 -6.25 -0.51
N TYR A 130 -17.60 -5.36 -0.31
CA TYR A 130 -17.37 -4.20 -1.17
C TYR A 130 -16.97 -4.64 -2.58
N MET A 131 -16.03 -5.56 -2.73
CA MET A 131 -15.60 -6.10 -4.03
C MET A 131 -16.76 -6.78 -4.77
N GLN A 132 -17.62 -7.53 -4.06
CA GLN A 132 -18.83 -8.12 -4.64
C GLN A 132 -19.83 -7.07 -5.12
N SER A 133 -19.95 -5.94 -4.42
CA SER A 133 -20.85 -4.84 -4.83
C SER A 133 -20.37 -4.18 -6.12
N ILE A 134 -19.07 -3.96 -6.26
CA ILE A 134 -18.46 -3.40 -7.48
C ILE A 134 -18.65 -4.35 -8.67
N GLU A 135 -18.41 -5.64 -8.48
CA GLU A 135 -18.59 -6.64 -9.52
C GLU A 135 -20.06 -6.71 -9.99
N ALA A 136 -21.01 -6.63 -9.05
CA ALA A 136 -22.42 -6.57 -9.36
C ALA A 136 -22.79 -5.30 -10.15
N GLU A 137 -22.21 -4.14 -9.84
CA GLU A 137 -22.42 -2.90 -10.58
C GLU A 137 -21.81 -2.96 -12.00
N LYS A 138 -20.60 -3.52 -12.14
CA LYS A 138 -19.98 -3.76 -13.46
C LYS A 138 -20.88 -4.64 -14.34
N GLN A 139 -21.37 -5.76 -13.81
CA GLN A 139 -22.27 -6.65 -14.54
C GLN A 139 -23.60 -5.98 -14.94
N LYS A 140 -24.12 -5.09 -14.10
CA LYS A 140 -25.31 -4.30 -14.40
C LYS A 140 -25.10 -3.34 -15.56
N LYS A 141 -23.95 -2.66 -15.61
CA LYS A 141 -23.55 -1.77 -16.72
C LYS A 141 -23.39 -2.53 -18.03
N TYR A 142 -22.79 -3.73 -18.01
CA TYR A 142 -22.65 -4.57 -19.22
C TYR A 142 -24.01 -4.97 -19.80
N ARG A 143 -24.98 -5.40 -18.97
CA ARG A 143 -26.32 -5.78 -19.43
C ARG A 143 -27.10 -4.60 -20.05
N GLN A 144 -26.89 -3.36 -19.56
CA GLN A 144 -27.55 -2.17 -20.12
C GLN A 144 -26.94 -1.70 -21.45
N GLN A 145 -25.78 -2.20 -21.85
CA GLN A 145 -25.16 -1.91 -23.15
C GLN A 145 -25.53 -2.92 -24.23
N GLU A 146 -26.15 -4.04 -23.86
CA GLU A 146 -26.60 -5.11 -24.78
C GLU A 146 -28.10 -4.97 -25.16
N GLU A 147 -28.84 -4.06 -24.51
CA GLU A 147 -30.22 -3.66 -24.87
C GLU A 147 -30.23 -2.42 -25.77
#